data_8944371706f61ec79d575de0ef6be0da
#
_entry.id   8944371706f61ec79d575de0ef6be0da
#
_cell.length_a   1.000
_cell.length_b   1.000
_cell.length_c   1.000
_cell.angle_alpha   90.00
_cell.angle_beta   90.00
_cell.angle_gamma   90.00
#
_symmetry.space_group_name_H-M   'P 1'
#
loop_
_entity.id
_entity.type
_entity.pdbx_description
1 polymer ?
#
loop_
_entity_poly.entity_id
_entity_poly.type
_entity_poly.pdbx_seq_one_letter_code
_entity_poly.pdbx_strand_id
1 'polypeptide(L)'
;YGKKPGNAKAEWRVVKGEGNTHGGKSAIRCITREDGDTSFFQDVPLKPNTQYRLSGWVKTHALKGKVSFNDHIGRAETNKDTAKESDWNEVEVVFTNKDKPKASINILHVAKGDGYFDDVKLCEVVPVEDPADKPLAGDPKRGENIFWNHPVAACKNCHILKGQGSPVGPALDGIAGRKDEAYITESLVNPNAKLAEGYVATPISPMPPMNLILKPQEFADVKAFILSLKVQPKK
;
A
#
# COMPACT_ATOMS: atom_id res chain seq x y z
N TYR A 1 3.61 30.19 10.72
CA TYR A 1 3.63 29.30 11.89
C TYR A 1 2.78 29.92 12.98
N GLY A 2 1.75 29.20 13.41
CA GLY A 2 0.90 29.60 14.51
C GLY A 2 1.24 28.86 15.80
N LYS A 3 1.18 29.53 16.93
CA LYS A 3 1.27 28.94 18.25
C LYS A 3 -0.14 28.95 18.83
N LYS A 4 -0.71 27.77 19.10
CA LYS A 4 -1.98 27.70 19.84
C LYS A 4 -1.63 27.72 21.32
N PRO A 5 -2.17 28.65 22.11
CA PRO A 5 -2.09 28.53 23.54
C PRO A 5 -2.95 27.32 23.94
N GLY A 6 -2.30 26.24 24.29
CA GLY A 6 -2.90 25.23 25.14
C GLY A 6 -2.98 25.75 26.58
N ASN A 7 -3.51 24.95 27.49
CA ASN A 7 -3.65 25.32 28.91
C ASN A 7 -2.33 25.36 29.67
N ALA A 8 -1.24 24.91 29.04
CA ALA A 8 0.07 24.84 29.68
C ALA A 8 0.95 26.05 29.37
N LYS A 9 1.65 26.55 30.38
CA LYS A 9 2.76 27.49 30.17
C LYS A 9 3.93 26.72 29.56
N ALA A 10 4.05 26.86 28.24
CA ALA A 10 5.06 26.18 27.46
C ALA A 10 6.09 27.15 26.87
N GLU A 11 7.32 26.74 26.90
CA GLU A 11 8.40 27.44 26.25
C GLU A 11 8.84 26.67 25.00
N TRP A 12 8.64 27.27 23.83
CA TRP A 12 9.07 26.75 22.54
C TRP A 12 10.36 27.45 22.10
N ARG A 13 11.40 26.69 21.82
CA ARG A 13 12.71 27.20 21.40
C ARG A 13 13.23 26.46 20.19
N VAL A 14 13.97 27.16 19.33
CA VAL A 14 14.85 26.54 18.36
C VAL A 14 16.15 26.18 19.07
N VAL A 15 16.56 24.94 19.02
CA VAL A 15 17.81 24.42 19.58
C VAL A 15 18.78 24.01 18.48
N LYS A 16 20.07 24.02 18.79
CA LYS A 16 21.15 23.70 17.83
C LYS A 16 22.20 22.84 18.50
N GLY A 17 23.03 22.21 17.68
CA GLY A 17 24.20 21.49 18.12
C GLY A 17 23.96 20.04 18.47
N GLU A 18 25.05 19.35 18.68
CA GLU A 18 25.09 17.91 18.96
C GLU A 18 24.21 17.54 20.17
N GLY A 19 23.50 16.43 20.07
CA GLY A 19 22.56 15.96 21.09
C GLY A 19 21.22 16.68 21.13
N ASN A 20 21.09 17.88 20.55
CA ASN A 20 19.85 18.65 20.48
C ASN A 20 19.14 18.53 19.13
N THR A 21 19.81 18.04 18.09
CA THR A 21 19.27 17.84 16.75
C THR A 21 19.39 16.37 16.36
N HIS A 22 18.43 15.85 15.58
CA HIS A 22 18.54 14.56 14.95
C HIS A 22 19.31 14.69 13.65
N GLY A 23 18.85 15.61 12.80
CA GLY A 23 19.49 15.95 11.54
C GLY A 23 19.70 17.46 11.38
N GLY A 24 20.43 17.86 10.33
CA GLY A 24 20.58 19.26 10.01
C GLY A 24 21.24 20.11 11.10
N LYS A 25 20.78 21.38 11.21
CA LYS A 25 21.41 22.38 12.10
C LYS A 25 20.55 22.80 13.28
N SER A 26 19.28 22.47 13.29
CA SER A 26 18.32 23.00 14.26
C SER A 26 17.13 22.07 14.45
N ALA A 27 16.68 21.95 15.68
CA ALA A 27 15.44 21.27 16.05
C ALA A 27 14.55 22.21 16.87
N ILE A 28 13.32 21.81 17.11
CA ILE A 28 12.38 22.50 18.01
C ILE A 28 12.37 21.76 19.33
N ARG A 29 12.50 22.50 20.43
CA ARG A 29 12.30 22.00 21.80
C ARG A 29 11.10 22.67 22.42
N CYS A 30 10.24 21.89 23.05
CA CYS A 30 9.17 22.35 23.94
C CYS A 30 9.49 21.96 25.37
N ILE A 31 9.38 22.91 26.27
CA ILE A 31 9.55 22.70 27.73
C ILE A 31 8.23 23.07 28.38
N THR A 32 7.64 22.14 29.12
CA THR A 32 6.46 22.39 29.93
C THR A 32 6.71 22.04 31.40
N ARG A 33 6.25 22.87 32.30
CA ARG A 33 6.39 22.68 33.74
C ARG A 33 5.06 22.37 34.45
N GLU A 34 3.97 22.45 33.73
CA GLU A 34 2.60 22.24 34.18
C GLU A 34 1.92 21.21 33.28
N ASP A 35 0.90 20.53 33.79
CA ASP A 35 0.06 19.65 32.99
C ASP A 35 -0.84 20.50 32.08
N GLY A 36 -1.09 20.00 30.90
CA GLY A 36 -1.86 20.65 29.83
C GLY A 36 -1.30 20.29 28.46
N ASP A 37 -1.88 20.85 27.42
CA ASP A 37 -1.40 20.67 26.06
C ASP A 37 -0.90 21.97 25.45
N THR A 38 -0.01 21.86 24.50
CA THR A 38 0.48 22.96 23.68
C THR A 38 0.94 22.46 22.35
N SER A 39 0.81 23.26 21.31
CA SER A 39 1.26 22.87 19.99
C SER A 39 1.90 24.03 19.21
N PHE A 40 2.79 23.64 18.31
CA PHE A 40 3.33 24.50 17.27
C PHE A 40 2.86 23.94 15.93
N PHE A 41 2.31 24.76 15.04
CA PHE A 41 1.66 24.26 13.85
C PHE A 41 1.96 25.04 12.59
N GLN A 42 1.72 24.38 11.47
CA GLN A 42 1.73 24.98 10.13
C GLN A 42 0.54 24.48 9.33
N ASP A 43 -0.17 25.40 8.68
CA ASP A 43 -1.18 25.04 7.69
C ASP A 43 -0.49 24.62 6.38
N VAL A 44 -0.88 23.46 5.88
CA VAL A 44 -0.34 22.87 4.65
C VAL A 44 -1.50 22.57 3.70
N PRO A 45 -1.45 23.03 2.44
CA PRO A 45 -2.46 22.67 1.45
C PRO A 45 -2.44 21.16 1.17
N LEU A 46 -3.61 20.57 1.00
CA LEU A 46 -3.77 19.15 0.70
C LEU A 46 -4.58 18.95 -0.58
N LYS A 47 -4.24 17.94 -1.35
CA LYS A 47 -5.02 17.48 -2.50
C LYS A 47 -6.15 16.56 -2.05
N PRO A 48 -7.34 16.60 -2.69
CA PRO A 48 -8.41 15.65 -2.40
C PRO A 48 -8.03 14.23 -2.82
N ASN A 49 -8.65 13.24 -2.18
CA ASN A 49 -8.47 11.82 -2.45
C ASN A 49 -7.00 11.36 -2.50
N THR A 50 -6.15 11.99 -1.70
CA THR A 50 -4.72 11.75 -1.68
C THR A 50 -4.30 11.20 -0.33
N GLN A 51 -3.47 10.17 -0.36
CA GLN A 51 -2.86 9.61 0.84
C GLN A 51 -1.59 10.37 1.20
N TYR A 52 -1.41 10.64 2.48
CA TYR A 52 -0.25 11.36 3.03
C TYR A 52 0.42 10.55 4.12
N ARG A 53 1.74 10.62 4.16
CA ARG A 53 2.57 10.16 5.27
C ARG A 53 3.09 11.38 6.03
N LEU A 54 2.71 11.49 7.28
CA LEU A 54 3.25 12.45 8.24
C LEU A 54 4.27 11.73 9.10
N SER A 55 5.51 12.17 9.10
CA SER A 55 6.60 11.60 9.89
C SER A 55 7.50 12.68 10.47
N GLY A 56 8.32 12.28 11.41
CA GLY A 56 9.36 13.10 12.00
C GLY A 56 10.05 12.40 13.15
N TRP A 57 11.04 13.04 13.70
CA TRP A 57 11.83 12.52 14.80
C TRP A 57 11.46 13.21 16.11
N VAL A 58 11.33 12.44 17.18
CA VAL A 58 11.04 12.92 18.52
C VAL A 58 12.06 12.39 19.52
N LYS A 59 12.38 13.23 20.51
CA LYS A 59 13.20 12.87 21.68
C LYS A 59 12.55 13.46 22.91
N THR A 60 12.62 12.76 24.05
CA THR A 60 11.95 13.18 25.26
C THR A 60 12.87 13.15 26.48
N HIS A 61 12.65 14.06 27.40
CA HIS A 61 13.30 14.07 28.71
C HIS A 61 12.30 14.43 29.82
N ALA A 62 12.23 13.62 30.84
CA ALA A 62 11.33 13.78 31.99
C ALA A 62 9.85 13.96 31.62
N LEU A 63 9.42 13.42 30.46
CA LEU A 63 8.07 13.58 29.96
C LEU A 63 7.07 12.76 30.79
N LYS A 64 5.94 13.37 31.17
CA LYS A 64 4.85 12.72 31.89
C LYS A 64 3.62 12.42 31.03
N GLY A 65 3.63 12.85 29.79
CA GLY A 65 2.54 12.68 28.83
C GLY A 65 3.03 12.18 27.49
N LYS A 66 2.67 12.86 26.42
CA LYS A 66 3.05 12.47 25.07
C LYS A 66 3.56 13.62 24.22
N VAL A 67 4.37 13.29 23.23
CA VAL A 67 4.70 14.14 22.09
C VAL A 67 4.29 13.45 20.82
N SER A 68 3.69 14.18 19.87
CA SER A 68 3.23 13.61 18.62
C SER A 68 3.17 14.64 17.51
N PHE A 69 3.05 14.16 16.28
CA PHE A 69 2.60 14.95 15.13
C PHE A 69 1.17 14.57 14.80
N ASN A 70 0.31 15.55 14.51
CA ASN A 70 -1.07 15.29 14.14
C ASN A 70 -1.60 16.32 13.14
N ASP A 71 -2.78 16.07 12.58
CA ASP A 71 -3.45 16.93 11.63
C ASP A 71 -4.52 17.87 12.25
N HIS A 72 -4.55 17.94 13.56
CA HIS A 72 -5.46 18.76 14.37
C HIS A 72 -6.97 18.47 14.23
N ILE A 73 -7.36 17.55 13.37
CA ILE A 73 -8.78 17.17 13.18
C ILE A 73 -9.04 15.70 13.49
N GLY A 74 -8.05 15.00 14.03
CA GLY A 74 -8.19 13.63 14.55
C GLY A 74 -8.11 12.52 13.50
N ARG A 75 -7.72 12.82 12.26
CA ARG A 75 -7.48 11.81 11.22
C ARG A 75 -6.14 11.10 11.40
N ALA A 76 -5.16 11.84 11.85
CA ALA A 76 -3.78 11.40 11.94
C ALA A 76 -3.14 11.83 13.26
N GLU A 77 -2.51 10.88 13.94
CA GLU A 77 -1.64 11.12 15.07
C GLU A 77 -0.56 10.04 15.10
N THR A 78 0.73 10.43 15.15
CA THR A 78 1.85 9.52 14.94
C THR A 78 2.03 8.49 16.02
N ASN A 79 1.95 8.89 17.29
CA ASN A 79 2.11 8.01 18.44
C ASN A 79 1.19 8.44 19.58
N LYS A 80 0.54 7.47 20.17
CA LYS A 80 -0.39 7.71 21.30
C LYS A 80 0.34 7.66 22.65
N ASP A 81 1.36 6.83 22.72
CA ASP A 81 2.18 6.64 23.92
C ASP A 81 3.63 7.03 23.63
N THR A 82 4.22 7.82 24.52
CA THR A 82 5.61 8.27 24.38
C THR A 82 6.37 7.89 25.64
N ALA A 83 7.60 7.39 25.48
CA ALA A 83 8.47 7.08 26.60
C ALA A 83 8.81 8.35 27.39
N LYS A 84 8.94 8.22 28.73
CA LYS A 84 9.31 9.31 29.62
C LYS A 84 10.70 9.87 29.30
N GLU A 85 11.62 9.00 28.96
CA GLU A 85 12.97 9.27 28.48
C GLU A 85 13.17 8.52 27.18
N SER A 86 13.59 9.19 26.14
CA SER A 86 13.99 8.55 24.88
C SER A 86 15.07 9.35 24.19
N ASP A 87 15.93 8.67 23.49
CA ASP A 87 16.71 9.30 22.44
C ASP A 87 15.84 9.50 21.19
N TRP A 88 16.41 9.99 20.11
CA TRP A 88 15.71 10.23 18.86
C TRP A 88 15.06 8.97 18.30
N ASN A 89 13.75 9.03 18.11
CA ASN A 89 12.94 7.97 17.51
C ASN A 89 12.11 8.54 16.36
N GLU A 90 12.08 7.85 15.25
CA GLU A 90 11.17 8.19 14.15
C GLU A 90 9.76 7.75 14.51
N VAL A 91 8.80 8.64 14.26
CA VAL A 91 7.37 8.37 14.42
C VAL A 91 6.63 8.76 13.16
N GLU A 92 5.63 7.96 12.77
CA GLU A 92 4.90 8.20 11.55
C GLU A 92 3.44 7.78 11.62
N VAL A 93 2.63 8.34 10.73
CA VAL A 93 1.26 7.92 10.46
C VAL A 93 0.91 8.16 9.00
N VAL A 94 0.16 7.23 8.43
CA VAL A 94 -0.41 7.38 7.09
C VAL A 94 -1.90 7.67 7.21
N PHE A 95 -2.39 8.67 6.48
CA PHE A 95 -3.80 9.01 6.45
C PHE A 95 -4.26 9.40 5.05
N THR A 96 -5.55 9.23 4.77
CA THR A 96 -6.14 9.65 3.49
C THR A 96 -6.90 10.96 3.66
N ASN A 97 -6.52 11.96 2.89
CA ASN A 97 -7.30 13.18 2.77
C ASN A 97 -8.41 12.96 1.73
N LYS A 98 -9.68 13.02 2.15
CA LYS A 98 -10.81 12.87 1.22
C LYS A 98 -11.10 14.19 0.49
N ASP A 99 -11.33 15.25 1.23
CA ASP A 99 -11.93 16.48 0.71
C ASP A 99 -11.41 17.79 1.34
N LYS A 100 -10.53 17.72 2.33
CA LYS A 100 -10.07 18.94 3.01
C LYS A 100 -9.02 19.67 2.17
N PRO A 101 -9.17 20.98 1.95
CA PRO A 101 -8.22 21.76 1.15
C PRO A 101 -6.88 21.99 1.87
N LYS A 102 -6.84 21.82 3.20
CA LYS A 102 -5.64 21.98 4.02
C LYS A 102 -5.71 21.15 5.31
N ALA A 103 -4.56 20.93 5.93
CA ALA A 103 -4.44 20.46 7.30
C ALA A 103 -3.54 21.40 8.13
N SER A 104 -3.85 21.56 9.41
CA SER A 104 -2.93 22.16 10.38
C SER A 104 -2.06 21.06 10.94
N ILE A 105 -0.85 20.90 10.41
CA ILE A 105 0.11 19.93 10.92
C ILE A 105 0.71 20.48 12.21
N ASN A 106 0.44 19.78 13.31
CA ASN A 106 0.88 20.17 14.65
C ASN A 106 2.05 19.32 15.13
N ILE A 107 2.96 19.99 15.79
CA ILE A 107 3.88 19.42 16.74
C ILE A 107 3.18 19.56 18.10
N LEU A 108 2.69 18.46 18.67
CA LEU A 108 1.92 18.43 19.91
C LEU A 108 2.79 17.99 21.09
N HIS A 109 2.70 18.72 22.17
CA HIS A 109 3.28 18.36 23.48
C HIS A 109 2.19 18.36 24.54
N VAL A 110 2.06 17.26 25.27
CA VAL A 110 1.06 17.08 26.34
C VAL A 110 1.76 16.75 27.64
N ALA A 111 1.32 17.40 28.72
CA ALA A 111 1.80 17.28 30.09
C ALA A 111 3.25 17.80 30.33
N LYS A 112 3.78 17.56 31.54
CA LYS A 112 5.09 18.07 31.97
C LYS A 112 6.24 17.33 31.29
N GLY A 113 7.32 18.05 31.03
CA GLY A 113 8.57 17.51 30.53
C GLY A 113 9.10 18.27 29.35
N ASP A 114 10.11 17.68 28.71
CA ASP A 114 10.75 18.23 27.54
C ASP A 114 10.48 17.32 26.34
N GLY A 115 10.05 17.91 25.22
CA GLY A 115 9.93 17.26 23.94
C GLY A 115 10.83 17.95 22.91
N TYR A 116 11.54 17.17 22.13
CA TYR A 116 12.34 17.64 21.01
C TYR A 116 11.75 17.07 19.72
N PHE A 117 11.77 17.87 18.66
CA PHE A 117 11.13 17.56 17.38
C PHE A 117 12.04 18.00 16.24
N ASP A 118 12.28 17.09 15.31
CA ASP A 118 13.13 17.35 14.15
C ASP A 118 12.61 16.63 12.91
N ASP A 119 13.11 17.04 11.74
CA ASP A 119 12.87 16.39 10.44
C ASP A 119 11.39 16.10 10.14
N VAL A 120 10.48 17.01 10.52
CA VAL A 120 9.04 16.85 10.26
C VAL A 120 8.74 16.91 8.78
N LYS A 121 8.11 15.88 8.25
CA LYS A 121 7.78 15.72 6.84
C LYS A 121 6.32 15.36 6.64
N LEU A 122 5.69 15.99 5.67
CA LEU A 122 4.41 15.57 5.12
C LEU A 122 4.60 15.30 3.63
N CYS A 123 4.52 14.03 3.25
CA CYS A 123 4.72 13.60 1.88
C CYS A 123 3.43 12.99 1.32
N GLU A 124 3.12 13.25 0.06
CA GLU A 124 2.13 12.45 -0.65
C GLU A 124 2.65 11.02 -0.73
N VAL A 125 1.84 10.07 -0.29
CA VAL A 125 2.10 8.67 -0.58
C VAL A 125 1.65 8.47 -2.03
N VAL A 126 2.57 8.71 -2.94
CA VAL A 126 2.41 8.16 -4.28
C VAL A 126 2.50 6.65 -4.07
N PRO A 127 1.51 5.85 -4.46
CA PRO A 127 1.74 4.43 -4.54
C PRO A 127 3.04 4.30 -5.34
N VAL A 128 4.08 3.78 -4.71
CA VAL A 128 5.20 3.28 -5.50
C VAL A 128 4.52 2.24 -6.35
N GLU A 129 4.28 2.56 -7.63
CA GLU A 129 4.02 1.51 -8.60
C GLU A 129 5.27 0.66 -8.49
N ASP A 130 5.18 -0.40 -7.69
CA ASP A 130 6.18 -1.46 -7.75
C ASP A 130 6.31 -1.75 -9.25
N PRO A 131 7.50 -1.72 -9.84
CA PRO A 131 7.68 -2.20 -11.21
C PRO A 131 7.03 -3.58 -11.41
N ALA A 132 6.81 -4.34 -10.32
CA ALA A 132 6.00 -5.55 -10.28
C ALA A 132 4.47 -5.30 -10.36
N ASP A 133 3.96 -4.12 -9.98
CA ASP A 133 2.53 -3.76 -10.07
C ASP A 133 2.14 -3.13 -11.42
N LYS A 134 3.11 -2.78 -12.25
CA LYS A 134 2.82 -2.47 -13.64
C LYS A 134 2.32 -3.75 -14.29
N PRO A 135 1.08 -3.75 -14.87
CA PRO A 135 0.58 -4.94 -15.53
C PRO A 135 1.64 -5.41 -16.52
N LEU A 136 2.26 -6.55 -16.22
CA LEU A 136 3.32 -7.10 -17.06
C LEU A 136 2.72 -7.32 -18.44
N ALA A 137 3.32 -6.70 -19.45
CA ALA A 137 2.90 -6.92 -20.83
C ALA A 137 3.13 -8.38 -21.17
N GLY A 138 2.04 -9.14 -21.32
CA GLY A 138 2.09 -10.54 -21.69
C GLY A 138 2.43 -10.70 -23.18
N ASP A 139 3.29 -11.66 -23.48
CA ASP A 139 3.60 -12.07 -24.84
C ASP A 139 2.83 -13.35 -25.19
N PRO A 140 1.86 -13.31 -26.15
CA PRO A 140 1.08 -14.49 -26.52
C PRO A 140 1.91 -15.65 -27.03
N LYS A 141 3.07 -15.41 -27.67
CA LYS A 141 3.95 -16.49 -28.17
C LYS A 141 4.65 -17.23 -27.03
N ARG A 142 5.14 -16.48 -26.04
CA ARG A 142 5.68 -17.10 -24.81
C ARG A 142 4.58 -17.82 -24.05
N GLY A 143 3.39 -17.23 -23.98
CA GLY A 143 2.22 -17.85 -23.35
C GLY A 143 1.80 -19.14 -24.03
N GLU A 144 1.84 -19.22 -25.39
CA GLU A 144 1.59 -20.47 -26.13
C GLU A 144 2.62 -21.54 -25.77
N ASN A 145 3.89 -21.17 -25.70
CA ASN A 145 4.93 -22.12 -25.27
C ASN A 145 4.72 -22.64 -23.83
N ILE A 146 4.34 -21.77 -22.90
CA ILE A 146 3.99 -22.16 -21.53
C ILE A 146 2.79 -23.10 -21.52
N PHE A 147 1.74 -22.79 -22.27
CA PHE A 147 0.55 -23.64 -22.39
C PHE A 147 0.89 -25.08 -22.77
N TRP A 148 1.81 -25.27 -23.72
CA TRP A 148 2.18 -26.58 -24.25
C TRP A 148 3.28 -27.26 -23.45
N ASN A 149 4.25 -26.54 -22.91
CA ASN A 149 5.54 -27.10 -22.51
C ASN A 149 5.95 -26.81 -21.07
N HIS A 150 5.19 -26.02 -20.31
CA HIS A 150 5.58 -25.73 -18.92
C HIS A 150 5.57 -27.00 -18.08
N PRO A 151 6.65 -27.28 -17.30
CA PRO A 151 6.82 -28.56 -16.61
C PRO A 151 5.76 -28.85 -15.54
N VAL A 152 5.17 -27.82 -14.95
CA VAL A 152 4.17 -27.94 -13.87
C VAL A 152 2.78 -27.49 -14.34
N ALA A 153 2.65 -26.31 -14.94
CA ALA A 153 1.36 -25.76 -15.35
C ALA A 153 0.70 -26.54 -16.50
N ALA A 154 1.49 -27.00 -17.46
CA ALA A 154 1.12 -27.89 -18.58
C ALA A 154 -0.38 -27.89 -18.95
N CYS A 155 -0.93 -26.73 -19.34
CA CYS A 155 -2.37 -26.51 -19.55
C CYS A 155 -3.02 -27.54 -20.50
N LYS A 156 -2.24 -28.04 -21.48
CA LYS A 156 -2.63 -29.13 -22.41
C LYS A 156 -3.02 -30.43 -21.70
N ASN A 157 -2.57 -30.65 -20.47
CA ASN A 157 -2.91 -31.88 -19.75
C ASN A 157 -4.38 -31.90 -19.29
N CYS A 158 -5.01 -30.73 -19.29
CA CYS A 158 -6.41 -30.60 -18.88
C CYS A 158 -7.29 -29.97 -19.98
N HIS A 159 -6.72 -29.16 -20.87
CA HIS A 159 -7.49 -28.41 -21.85
C HIS A 159 -7.15 -28.82 -23.29
N ILE A 160 -8.22 -28.89 -24.12
CA ILE A 160 -8.10 -29.05 -25.57
C ILE A 160 -7.95 -27.67 -26.21
N LEU A 161 -6.99 -27.58 -27.15
CA LEU A 161 -6.83 -26.44 -28.05
C LEU A 161 -6.43 -26.96 -29.45
N LYS A 162 -7.15 -26.52 -30.48
CA LYS A 162 -6.94 -26.96 -31.87
C LYS A 162 -6.95 -28.50 -32.06
N GLY A 163 -7.80 -29.17 -31.29
CA GLY A 163 -7.93 -30.62 -31.31
C GLY A 163 -6.81 -31.40 -30.58
N GLN A 164 -5.88 -30.71 -29.92
CA GLN A 164 -4.79 -31.32 -29.14
C GLN A 164 -5.00 -31.05 -27.65
N GLY A 165 -4.49 -31.93 -26.80
CA GLY A 165 -4.60 -31.83 -25.35
C GLY A 165 -5.58 -32.85 -24.73
N SER A 166 -6.12 -32.57 -23.56
CA SER A 166 -6.98 -33.48 -22.78
C SER A 166 -8.33 -32.84 -22.46
N PRO A 167 -9.43 -33.61 -22.43
CA PRO A 167 -10.78 -33.12 -22.15
C PRO A 167 -11.12 -33.07 -20.66
N VAL A 168 -10.17 -33.00 -19.76
CA VAL A 168 -10.39 -32.86 -18.30
C VAL A 168 -11.06 -31.53 -17.97
N GLY A 169 -10.66 -30.46 -18.66
CA GLY A 169 -11.26 -29.13 -18.58
C GLY A 169 -11.89 -28.70 -19.92
N PRO A 170 -12.57 -27.54 -19.96
CA PRO A 170 -13.20 -27.05 -21.17
C PRO A 170 -12.19 -26.78 -22.30
N ALA A 171 -12.63 -27.02 -23.55
CA ALA A 171 -11.87 -26.63 -24.72
C ALA A 171 -11.70 -25.10 -24.79
N LEU A 172 -10.49 -24.65 -25.12
CA LEU A 172 -10.12 -23.23 -25.12
C LEU A 172 -10.21 -22.57 -26.51
N ASP A 173 -10.57 -23.32 -27.56
CA ASP A 173 -10.80 -22.75 -28.87
C ASP A 173 -11.81 -21.62 -28.84
N GLY A 174 -11.40 -20.43 -29.30
CA GLY A 174 -12.24 -19.25 -29.32
C GLY A 174 -12.76 -18.74 -27.98
N ILE A 175 -12.11 -19.08 -26.87
CA ILE A 175 -12.56 -18.71 -25.52
C ILE A 175 -12.67 -17.18 -25.35
N ALA A 176 -11.71 -16.42 -25.87
CA ALA A 176 -11.71 -14.97 -25.78
C ALA A 176 -12.76 -14.27 -26.67
N GLY A 177 -13.46 -15.02 -27.50
CA GLY A 177 -14.68 -14.55 -28.21
C GLY A 177 -15.97 -14.80 -27.43
N ARG A 178 -15.93 -15.64 -26.38
CA ARG A 178 -17.09 -16.03 -25.55
C ARG A 178 -17.01 -15.52 -24.13
N LYS A 179 -15.84 -15.20 -23.63
CA LYS A 179 -15.57 -14.73 -22.26
C LYS A 179 -14.67 -13.52 -22.31
N ASP A 180 -14.91 -12.59 -21.39
CA ASP A 180 -14.11 -11.38 -21.24
C ASP A 180 -12.81 -11.62 -20.46
N GLU A 181 -11.95 -10.61 -20.42
CA GLU A 181 -10.67 -10.67 -19.69
C GLU A 181 -10.86 -10.90 -18.20
N ALA A 182 -11.90 -10.32 -17.60
CA ALA A 182 -12.18 -10.46 -16.17
C ALA A 182 -12.49 -11.93 -15.82
N TYR A 183 -13.34 -12.58 -16.61
CA TYR A 183 -13.66 -14.00 -16.45
C TYR A 183 -12.43 -14.89 -16.62
N ILE A 184 -11.61 -14.64 -17.64
CA ILE A 184 -10.39 -15.42 -17.90
C ILE A 184 -9.39 -15.24 -16.75
N THR A 185 -9.19 -14.02 -16.28
CA THR A 185 -8.30 -13.74 -15.15
C THR A 185 -8.80 -14.40 -13.87
N GLU A 186 -10.10 -14.27 -13.57
CA GLU A 186 -10.71 -14.92 -12.40
C GLU A 186 -10.52 -16.44 -12.44
N SER A 187 -10.75 -17.07 -13.60
CA SER A 187 -10.58 -18.52 -13.78
C SER A 187 -9.13 -18.98 -13.59
N LEU A 188 -8.14 -18.16 -13.94
CA LEU A 188 -6.73 -18.44 -13.73
C LEU A 188 -6.29 -18.28 -12.25
N VAL A 189 -6.90 -17.34 -11.52
CA VAL A 189 -6.52 -17.01 -10.14
C VAL A 189 -7.35 -17.78 -9.12
N ASN A 190 -8.67 -17.90 -9.38
CA ASN A 190 -9.64 -18.59 -8.52
C ASN A 190 -10.55 -19.49 -9.35
N PRO A 191 -10.06 -20.65 -9.79
CA PRO A 191 -10.81 -21.54 -10.69
C PRO A 191 -12.09 -22.14 -10.07
N ASN A 192 -12.30 -21.96 -8.77
CA ASN A 192 -13.54 -22.35 -8.09
C ASN A 192 -14.59 -21.24 -8.03
N ALA A 193 -14.26 -20.00 -8.42
CA ALA A 193 -15.22 -18.90 -8.39
C ALA A 193 -16.40 -19.12 -9.33
N LYS A 194 -16.14 -19.64 -10.53
CA LYS A 194 -17.15 -20.01 -11.54
C LYS A 194 -16.71 -21.25 -12.30
N LEU A 195 -17.40 -22.36 -12.08
CA LEU A 195 -17.17 -23.57 -12.89
C LEU A 195 -17.75 -23.38 -14.28
N ALA A 196 -17.04 -23.90 -15.28
CA ALA A 196 -17.52 -23.88 -16.66
C ALA A 196 -18.77 -24.78 -16.81
N GLU A 197 -19.67 -24.37 -17.69
CA GLU A 197 -20.85 -25.16 -18.03
C GLU A 197 -20.44 -26.56 -18.50
N GLY A 198 -21.10 -27.60 -18.01
CA GLY A 198 -20.77 -29.00 -18.25
C GLY A 198 -19.70 -29.60 -17.31
N TYR A 199 -19.07 -28.78 -16.47
CA TYR A 199 -18.06 -29.21 -15.47
C TYR A 199 -18.51 -29.02 -14.02
N VAL A 200 -19.76 -28.68 -13.80
CA VAL A 200 -20.37 -28.44 -12.48
C VAL A 200 -20.64 -29.70 -11.67
N ALA A 201 -20.42 -30.88 -12.23
CA ALA A 201 -20.63 -32.16 -11.52
C ALA A 201 -19.62 -32.41 -10.38
N THR A 202 -18.48 -31.71 -10.39
CA THR A 202 -17.50 -31.76 -9.29
C THR A 202 -17.58 -30.43 -8.52
N PRO A 203 -17.77 -30.43 -7.20
CA PRO A 203 -17.89 -29.22 -6.41
C PRO A 203 -16.60 -28.41 -6.32
N ILE A 204 -15.48 -28.97 -6.75
CA ILE A 204 -14.15 -28.37 -6.70
C ILE A 204 -13.48 -28.54 -8.07
N SER A 205 -12.99 -27.44 -8.62
CA SER A 205 -12.20 -27.46 -9.85
C SER A 205 -10.89 -28.23 -9.64
N PRO A 206 -10.54 -29.17 -10.53
CA PRO A 206 -9.21 -29.80 -10.51
C PRO A 206 -8.09 -28.86 -11.00
N MET A 207 -8.45 -27.73 -11.62
CA MET A 207 -7.51 -26.73 -12.04
C MET A 207 -6.94 -25.99 -10.80
N PRO A 208 -5.61 -25.95 -10.60
CA PRO A 208 -5.05 -25.16 -9.51
C PRO A 208 -4.98 -23.68 -9.87
N PRO A 209 -4.92 -22.78 -8.87
CA PRO A 209 -4.66 -21.35 -9.11
C PRO A 209 -3.33 -21.13 -9.81
N MET A 210 -3.34 -20.58 -11.01
CA MET A 210 -2.13 -20.45 -11.83
C MET A 210 -1.16 -19.38 -11.32
N ASN A 211 -1.64 -18.38 -10.60
CA ASN A 211 -0.81 -17.38 -9.95
C ASN A 211 0.08 -17.94 -8.81
N LEU A 212 -0.19 -19.16 -8.33
CA LEU A 212 0.64 -19.86 -7.35
C LEU A 212 1.72 -20.74 -8.00
N ILE A 213 1.59 -21.02 -9.29
CA ILE A 213 2.46 -21.94 -10.05
C ILE A 213 3.35 -21.18 -11.00
N LEU A 214 2.81 -20.19 -11.69
CA LEU A 214 3.50 -19.39 -12.70
C LEU A 214 4.16 -18.18 -12.05
N LYS A 215 5.34 -17.83 -12.50
CA LYS A 215 5.96 -16.55 -12.19
C LYS A 215 5.09 -15.41 -12.74
N PRO A 216 5.16 -14.18 -12.19
CA PRO A 216 4.32 -13.07 -12.65
C PRO A 216 4.35 -12.83 -14.15
N GLN A 217 5.52 -12.89 -14.79
CA GLN A 217 5.64 -12.72 -16.24
C GLN A 217 5.02 -13.91 -17.01
N GLU A 218 5.22 -15.13 -16.55
CA GLU A 218 4.64 -16.34 -17.16
C GLU A 218 3.12 -16.32 -17.09
N PHE A 219 2.56 -15.84 -15.97
CA PHE A 219 1.11 -15.63 -15.80
C PHE A 219 0.58 -14.59 -16.80
N ALA A 220 1.26 -13.45 -16.95
CA ALA A 220 0.90 -12.43 -17.92
C ALA A 220 0.96 -12.96 -19.35
N ASP A 221 1.98 -13.74 -19.69
CA ASP A 221 2.16 -14.34 -21.01
C ASP A 221 1.03 -15.35 -21.33
N VAL A 222 0.73 -16.25 -20.39
CA VAL A 222 -0.39 -17.21 -20.53
C VAL A 222 -1.72 -16.50 -20.67
N LYS A 223 -1.98 -15.49 -19.84
CA LYS A 223 -3.20 -14.68 -19.95
C LYS A 223 -3.31 -14.04 -21.33
N ALA A 224 -2.24 -13.42 -21.82
CA ALA A 224 -2.20 -12.81 -23.15
C ALA A 224 -2.44 -13.83 -24.27
N PHE A 225 -1.88 -15.02 -24.15
CA PHE A 225 -2.13 -16.10 -25.09
C PHE A 225 -3.61 -16.51 -25.12
N ILE A 226 -4.21 -16.77 -23.95
CA ILE A 226 -5.62 -17.16 -23.86
C ILE A 226 -6.52 -16.06 -24.42
N LEU A 227 -6.23 -14.78 -24.15
CA LEU A 227 -6.95 -13.62 -24.70
C LEU A 227 -6.79 -13.46 -26.22
N SER A 228 -5.76 -14.04 -26.80
CA SER A 228 -5.57 -14.08 -28.25
C SER A 228 -6.46 -15.12 -28.97
N LEU A 229 -7.02 -16.08 -28.25
CA LEU A 229 -7.85 -17.17 -28.81
C LEU A 229 -9.29 -16.70 -29.14
N LYS A 230 -9.43 -15.77 -30.08
CA LYS A 230 -10.72 -15.16 -30.46
C LYS A 230 -11.48 -15.91 -31.55
N VAL A 231 -10.81 -16.74 -32.31
CA VAL A 231 -11.40 -17.43 -33.48
C VAL A 231 -11.59 -18.90 -33.13
N GLN A 232 -12.80 -19.42 -33.40
CA GLN A 232 -13.02 -20.86 -33.33
C GLN A 232 -12.39 -21.54 -34.55
N PRO A 233 -11.79 -22.73 -34.44
CA PRO A 233 -11.41 -23.51 -35.61
C PRO A 233 -12.69 -23.76 -36.46
N LYS A 234 -12.58 -23.57 -37.77
CA LYS A 234 -13.65 -23.98 -38.67
C LYS A 234 -13.89 -25.48 -38.46
N LYS A 235 -15.14 -25.85 -38.20
CA LYS A 235 -15.55 -27.27 -38.20
C LYS A 235 -15.35 -27.88 -39.55
#